data_8ac0b9cb329d9d3b74c68f23ce313f32
#
_entry.id   8ac0b9cb329d9d3b74c68f23ce313f32
#
_cell.length_a   1.000
_cell.length_b   1.000
_cell.length_c   1.000
_cell.angle_alpha   90.00
_cell.angle_beta   90.00
_cell.angle_gamma   90.00
#
_symmetry.space_group_name_H-M   'P 1'
#
loop_
_entity.id
_entity.type
_entity.pdbx_description
1 polymer ?
#
loop_
_entity_poly.entity_id
_entity_poly.type
_entity_poly.pdbx_seq_one_letter_code
_entity_poly.pdbx_strand_id
1 'polypeptide(L)'
;MKSSLTGLLLLACLSTAAAPLAFAQAPMAGHDHAMAANPMVGGAPMYATKDIIDNAVASKDHTTLVAAVKAAGLVETLKGPGPFTVFAPTNAAFAALPKGTVDGLLKPEKKADLTKVLTYHVVAGNLDSTALLARIKQGGGKAALTTVQGETLTARQVGKGITLTDSKGGTARVTIADVRQSNGVIHVVDKVLMP
;
A
#
# COMPACT_ATOMS: atom_id res chain seq x y z
N MET A 1 50.34 -42.51 39.65
CA MET A 1 51.42 -42.26 40.66
C MET A 1 51.11 -40.88 41.20
N LYS A 2 50.60 -40.91 42.41
CA LYS A 2 51.16 -40.24 43.61
C LYS A 2 50.98 -38.72 43.57
N SER A 3 50.03 -38.22 44.36
CA SER A 3 50.19 -37.79 45.79
C SER A 3 50.53 -36.31 45.81
N SER A 4 50.06 -35.43 46.60
CA SER A 4 49.50 -35.40 47.96
C SER A 4 49.17 -33.94 48.19
N LEU A 5 48.04 -33.66 48.78
CA LEU A 5 47.86 -33.19 50.22
C LEU A 5 48.65 -31.94 50.60
N THR A 6 47.99 -30.96 51.06
CA THR A 6 47.91 -30.44 52.41
C THR A 6 47.68 -28.93 52.28
N GLY A 7 46.62 -28.23 52.63
CA GLY A 7 46.07 -28.07 53.94
C GLY A 7 46.52 -26.73 54.51
N LEU A 8 45.67 -25.82 54.83
CA LEU A 8 45.60 -25.12 56.06
C LEU A 8 44.60 -24.00 56.13
N LEU A 9 43.75 -24.11 57.03
CA LEU A 9 42.82 -23.20 57.70
C LEU A 9 43.42 -21.82 58.02
N LEU A 10 42.61 -20.75 57.89
CA LEU A 10 42.40 -19.70 58.96
C LEU A 10 41.48 -18.63 58.33
N LEU A 11 40.29 -18.54 58.77
CA LEU A 11 39.67 -17.78 59.86
C LEU A 11 39.43 -16.29 59.60
N ALA A 12 38.15 -16.02 59.44
CA ALA A 12 37.42 -14.82 59.89
C ALA A 12 37.85 -13.42 59.41
N CYS A 13 36.93 -12.78 58.66
CA CYS A 13 36.40 -11.50 59.12
C CYS A 13 35.07 -11.19 58.52
N LEU A 14 34.09 -11.09 59.37
CA LEU A 14 32.74 -10.62 59.12
C LEU A 14 32.81 -9.12 58.77
N SER A 15 32.36 -8.73 57.57
CA SER A 15 31.98 -7.34 57.35
C SER A 15 30.77 -7.37 56.40
N THR A 16 29.64 -7.15 56.98
CA THR A 16 28.37 -6.84 56.39
C THR A 16 28.50 -5.55 55.61
N ALA A 17 28.56 -5.62 54.29
CA ALA A 17 28.31 -4.49 53.43
C ALA A 17 27.04 -4.80 52.62
N ALA A 18 25.95 -4.16 53.01
CA ALA A 18 24.72 -4.11 52.29
C ALA A 18 24.99 -3.44 50.90
N ALA A 19 24.99 -4.23 49.87
CA ALA A 19 24.97 -3.69 48.50
C ALA A 19 23.53 -3.29 48.17
N PRO A 20 23.28 -2.06 47.72
CA PRO A 20 21.98 -1.71 47.18
C PRO A 20 21.78 -2.50 45.88
N LEU A 21 20.66 -3.20 45.82
CA LEU A 21 20.12 -3.75 44.56
C LEU A 21 19.94 -2.60 43.57
N ALA A 22 20.93 -2.35 42.74
CA ALA A 22 20.76 -1.59 41.54
C ALA A 22 19.86 -2.42 40.63
N PHE A 23 18.59 -2.06 40.60
CA PHE A 23 17.73 -2.44 39.50
C PHE A 23 18.36 -1.87 38.23
N ALA A 24 19.12 -2.69 37.53
CA ALA A 24 19.47 -2.42 36.16
C ALA A 24 18.14 -2.42 35.38
N GLN A 25 17.56 -1.25 35.19
CA GLN A 25 16.59 -1.02 34.17
C GLN A 25 17.29 -1.36 32.85
N ALA A 26 16.98 -2.54 32.33
CA ALA A 26 17.27 -2.83 30.96
C ALA A 26 16.66 -1.68 30.11
N PRO A 27 17.41 -1.05 29.20
CA PRO A 27 16.80 -0.13 28.29
C PRO A 27 15.73 -0.93 27.54
N MET A 28 14.48 -0.57 27.75
CA MET A 28 13.41 -0.92 26.85
C MET A 28 13.92 -0.46 25.48
N ALA A 29 14.33 -1.42 24.67
CA ALA A 29 14.53 -1.18 23.25
C ALA A 29 13.18 -0.65 22.76
N GLY A 30 13.06 0.67 22.74
CA GLY A 30 12.02 1.33 22.02
C GLY A 30 12.12 0.74 20.63
N HIS A 31 11.10 -0.01 20.25
CA HIS A 31 10.84 -0.29 18.88
C HIS A 31 10.52 1.09 18.30
N ASP A 32 11.58 1.82 17.93
CA ASP A 32 11.49 2.86 16.94
C ASP A 32 10.98 2.17 15.67
N HIS A 33 9.67 1.94 15.63
CA HIS A 33 8.98 1.98 14.38
C HIS A 33 9.26 3.40 13.90
N ALA A 34 10.33 3.56 13.12
CA ALA A 34 10.48 4.70 12.27
C ALA A 34 9.09 4.86 11.66
N MET A 35 8.36 5.88 12.08
CA MET A 35 7.12 6.27 11.44
C MET A 35 7.54 6.58 10.02
N ALA A 36 7.40 5.59 9.15
CA ALA A 36 7.56 5.80 7.73
C ALA A 36 6.64 6.97 7.43
N ALA A 37 7.25 8.11 7.10
CA ALA A 37 6.50 9.33 6.89
C ALA A 37 5.35 9.01 5.95
N ASN A 38 4.14 9.26 6.40
CA ASN A 38 2.94 8.93 5.61
C ASN A 38 3.12 9.52 4.21
N PRO A 39 3.01 8.74 3.14
CA PRO A 39 3.20 9.25 1.79
C PRO A 39 2.22 10.38 1.54
N MET A 40 2.72 11.47 0.98
CA MET A 40 1.91 12.63 0.62
C MET A 40 1.31 12.41 -0.76
N VAL A 41 0.00 12.47 -0.87
CA VAL A 41 -0.71 12.36 -2.14
C VAL A 41 -1.73 13.49 -2.26
N GLY A 42 -1.60 14.31 -3.30
CA GLY A 42 -2.48 15.46 -3.51
C GLY A 42 -2.45 16.48 -2.37
N GLY A 43 -1.27 16.64 -1.73
CA GLY A 43 -1.08 17.57 -0.61
C GLY A 43 -1.66 17.09 0.72
N ALA A 44 -2.12 15.84 0.82
CA ALA A 44 -2.61 15.25 2.05
C ALA A 44 -1.78 14.03 2.46
N PRO A 45 -1.49 13.85 3.75
CA PRO A 45 -0.85 12.64 4.25
C PRO A 45 -1.83 11.46 4.16
N MET A 46 -1.33 10.32 3.67
CA MET A 46 -2.10 9.08 3.58
C MET A 46 -1.80 8.21 4.79
N TYR A 47 -2.80 7.99 5.62
CA TYR A 47 -2.64 7.24 6.85
C TYR A 47 -2.93 5.75 6.63
N ALA A 48 -2.00 4.89 7.00
CA ALA A 48 -2.19 3.43 6.92
C ALA A 48 -3.32 2.90 7.85
N THR A 49 -3.75 3.69 8.81
CA THR A 49 -4.87 3.39 9.72
C THR A 49 -6.25 3.72 9.14
N LYS A 50 -6.30 4.46 8.04
CA LYS A 50 -7.54 4.81 7.33
C LYS A 50 -7.77 3.88 6.15
N ASP A 51 -9.01 3.72 5.74
CA ASP A 51 -9.34 2.98 4.53
C ASP A 51 -9.02 3.76 3.24
N ILE A 52 -9.15 3.07 2.11
CA ILE A 52 -8.86 3.61 0.77
C ILE A 52 -9.72 4.85 0.48
N ILE A 53 -10.99 4.83 0.85
CA ILE A 53 -11.92 5.93 0.57
C ILE A 53 -11.63 7.15 1.44
N ASP A 54 -11.40 6.95 2.74
CA ASP A 54 -11.15 8.05 3.68
C ASP A 54 -9.86 8.81 3.34
N ASN A 55 -8.83 8.10 2.87
CA ASN A 55 -7.60 8.73 2.39
C ASN A 55 -7.78 9.38 1.00
N ALA A 56 -8.51 8.73 0.08
CA ALA A 56 -8.77 9.30 -1.24
C ALA A 56 -9.56 10.62 -1.15
N VAL A 57 -10.54 10.71 -0.24
CA VAL A 57 -11.32 11.94 0.00
C VAL A 57 -10.45 13.09 0.50
N ALA A 58 -9.41 12.82 1.28
CA ALA A 58 -8.48 13.84 1.75
C ALA A 58 -7.54 14.35 0.65
N SER A 59 -7.34 13.60 -0.42
CA SER A 59 -6.44 13.94 -1.53
C SER A 59 -7.09 14.90 -2.52
N LYS A 60 -6.45 16.03 -2.76
CA LYS A 60 -6.89 17.02 -3.77
C LYS A 60 -6.73 16.50 -5.21
N ASP A 61 -5.85 15.53 -5.43
CA ASP A 61 -5.57 14.96 -6.75
C ASP A 61 -6.55 13.86 -7.16
N HIS A 62 -7.44 13.42 -6.27
CA HIS A 62 -8.37 12.33 -6.50
C HIS A 62 -9.86 12.73 -6.35
N THR A 63 -10.16 14.01 -6.42
CA THR A 63 -11.53 14.52 -6.27
C THR A 63 -12.48 13.94 -7.33
N THR A 64 -12.04 13.86 -8.58
CA THR A 64 -12.81 13.27 -9.69
C THR A 64 -13.03 11.77 -9.46
N LEU A 65 -12.00 11.05 -9.02
CA LEU A 65 -12.09 9.62 -8.68
C LEU A 65 -13.12 9.38 -7.57
N VAL A 66 -13.07 10.18 -6.50
CA VAL A 66 -14.02 10.08 -5.37
C VAL A 66 -15.45 10.35 -5.83
N ALA A 67 -15.65 11.37 -6.66
CA ALA A 67 -16.96 11.67 -7.24
C ALA A 67 -17.47 10.49 -8.09
N ALA A 68 -16.59 9.89 -8.92
CA ALA A 68 -16.90 8.73 -9.74
C ALA A 68 -17.28 7.49 -8.89
N VAL A 69 -16.51 7.20 -7.83
CA VAL A 69 -16.79 6.08 -6.91
C VAL A 69 -18.14 6.27 -6.20
N LYS A 70 -18.46 7.50 -5.77
CA LYS A 70 -19.76 7.84 -5.16
C LYS A 70 -20.91 7.67 -6.18
N ALA A 71 -20.74 8.16 -7.40
CA ALA A 71 -21.75 8.05 -8.46
C ALA A 71 -21.99 6.58 -8.86
N ALA A 72 -20.95 5.77 -8.89
CA ALA A 72 -21.04 4.34 -9.15
C ALA A 72 -21.66 3.53 -7.99
N GLY A 73 -21.68 4.09 -6.76
CA GLY A 73 -22.14 3.39 -5.56
C GLY A 73 -21.15 2.36 -5.02
N LEU A 74 -19.86 2.51 -5.34
CA LEU A 74 -18.79 1.57 -4.95
C LEU A 74 -18.12 1.91 -3.63
N VAL A 75 -18.58 2.93 -2.92
CA VAL A 75 -18.00 3.39 -1.65
C VAL A 75 -17.97 2.25 -0.63
N GLU A 76 -19.11 1.58 -0.39
CA GLU A 76 -19.21 0.48 0.56
C GLU A 76 -18.36 -0.73 0.14
N THR A 77 -18.27 -1.01 -1.16
CA THR A 77 -17.43 -2.09 -1.69
C THR A 77 -15.94 -1.82 -1.38
N LEU A 78 -15.48 -0.60 -1.59
CA LEU A 78 -14.09 -0.20 -1.35
C LEU A 78 -13.76 0.09 0.13
N LYS A 79 -14.78 0.27 0.97
CA LYS A 79 -14.66 0.30 2.44
C LYS A 79 -14.72 -1.09 3.07
N GLY A 80 -15.12 -2.09 2.31
CA GLY A 80 -15.23 -3.47 2.77
C GLY A 80 -13.90 -4.07 3.23
N PRO A 81 -13.96 -5.25 3.87
CA PRO A 81 -12.77 -5.96 4.31
C PRO A 81 -11.97 -6.41 3.10
N GLY A 82 -10.82 -5.73 2.85
CA GLY A 82 -9.88 -6.10 1.77
C GLY A 82 -9.25 -7.46 1.98
N PRO A 83 -8.07 -7.72 1.44
CA PRO A 83 -7.19 -6.71 0.86
C PRO A 83 -7.52 -6.36 -0.58
N PHE A 84 -7.44 -5.07 -0.90
CA PHE A 84 -7.59 -4.55 -2.27
C PHE A 84 -6.32 -3.83 -2.72
N THR A 85 -6.03 -3.91 -4.01
CA THR A 85 -5.04 -3.04 -4.66
C THR A 85 -5.78 -2.13 -5.62
N VAL A 86 -5.69 -0.83 -5.40
CA VAL A 86 -6.38 0.18 -6.20
C VAL A 86 -5.37 0.99 -7.00
N PHE A 87 -5.54 1.02 -8.31
CA PHE A 87 -4.81 1.90 -9.19
C PHE A 87 -5.59 3.21 -9.35
N ALA A 88 -5.22 4.22 -8.57
CA ALA A 88 -5.94 5.49 -8.46
C ALA A 88 -5.46 6.49 -9.52
N PRO A 89 -6.25 6.78 -10.56
CA PRO A 89 -5.93 7.83 -11.52
C PRO A 89 -6.13 9.22 -10.89
N THR A 90 -5.20 10.13 -11.17
CA THR A 90 -5.28 11.52 -10.73
C THR A 90 -6.33 12.32 -11.51
N ASN A 91 -6.71 13.50 -11.02
CA ASN A 91 -7.57 14.43 -11.77
C ASN A 91 -6.98 14.75 -13.15
N ALA A 92 -5.64 14.88 -13.25
CA ALA A 92 -4.95 15.08 -14.52
C ALA A 92 -5.13 13.89 -15.48
N ALA A 93 -5.15 12.65 -14.94
CA ALA A 93 -5.42 11.45 -15.72
C ALA A 93 -6.83 11.47 -16.32
N PHE A 94 -7.81 11.93 -15.58
CA PHE A 94 -9.18 12.12 -16.08
C PHE A 94 -9.26 13.26 -17.10
N ALA A 95 -8.55 14.36 -16.89
CA ALA A 95 -8.50 15.49 -17.83
C ALA A 95 -7.83 15.12 -19.16
N ALA A 96 -6.96 14.10 -19.18
CA ALA A 96 -6.33 13.60 -20.40
C ALA A 96 -7.27 12.73 -21.26
N LEU A 97 -8.43 12.35 -20.76
CA LEU A 97 -9.46 11.66 -21.55
C LEU A 97 -10.09 12.63 -22.56
N PRO A 98 -10.65 12.13 -23.67
CA PRO A 98 -11.38 12.96 -24.62
C PRO A 98 -12.47 13.77 -23.92
N LYS A 99 -12.61 15.04 -24.31
CA LYS A 99 -13.62 15.93 -23.73
C LYS A 99 -15.01 15.30 -23.78
N GLY A 100 -15.73 15.37 -22.66
CA GLY A 100 -17.06 14.77 -22.51
C GLY A 100 -17.07 13.28 -22.11
N THR A 101 -15.94 12.57 -22.15
CA THR A 101 -15.89 11.17 -21.68
C THR A 101 -16.16 11.07 -20.19
N VAL A 102 -15.51 11.90 -19.38
CA VAL A 102 -15.71 11.92 -17.91
C VAL A 102 -17.12 12.34 -17.57
N ASP A 103 -17.59 13.46 -18.15
CA ASP A 103 -18.95 13.95 -17.95
C ASP A 103 -20.00 12.94 -18.41
N GLY A 104 -19.71 12.25 -19.52
CA GLY A 104 -20.54 11.17 -20.04
C GLY A 104 -20.62 9.98 -19.06
N LEU A 105 -19.47 9.54 -18.52
CA LEU A 105 -19.40 8.43 -17.59
C LEU A 105 -20.05 8.75 -16.22
N LEU A 106 -20.03 10.02 -15.79
CA LEU A 106 -20.67 10.46 -14.55
C LEU A 106 -22.21 10.55 -14.65
N LYS A 107 -22.77 10.46 -15.84
CA LYS A 107 -24.23 10.45 -16.03
C LYS A 107 -24.85 9.17 -15.44
N PRO A 108 -26.05 9.26 -14.85
CA PRO A 108 -26.74 8.10 -14.27
C PRO A 108 -26.95 6.96 -15.29
N GLU A 109 -27.16 7.31 -16.56
CA GLU A 109 -27.34 6.37 -17.68
C GLU A 109 -26.09 5.53 -17.97
N LYS A 110 -24.92 6.05 -17.63
CA LYS A 110 -23.60 5.42 -17.82
C LYS A 110 -23.02 4.82 -16.55
N LYS A 111 -23.82 4.70 -15.49
CA LYS A 111 -23.37 4.14 -14.20
C LYS A 111 -22.75 2.74 -14.35
N ALA A 112 -23.30 1.90 -15.23
CA ALA A 112 -22.76 0.58 -15.47
C ALA A 112 -21.36 0.62 -16.10
N ASP A 113 -21.15 1.53 -17.07
CA ASP A 113 -19.85 1.70 -17.71
C ASP A 113 -18.83 2.30 -16.72
N LEU A 114 -19.26 3.27 -15.91
CA LEU A 114 -18.44 3.85 -14.85
C LEU A 114 -18.04 2.78 -13.83
N THR A 115 -18.96 1.93 -13.41
CA THR A 115 -18.67 0.81 -12.49
C THR A 115 -17.65 -0.14 -13.10
N LYS A 116 -17.77 -0.50 -14.37
CA LYS A 116 -16.79 -1.34 -15.08
C LYS A 116 -15.39 -0.71 -15.08
N VAL A 117 -15.29 0.57 -15.45
CA VAL A 117 -14.01 1.28 -15.45
C VAL A 117 -13.40 1.32 -14.03
N LEU A 118 -14.18 1.61 -13.01
CA LEU A 118 -13.69 1.69 -11.63
C LEU A 118 -13.27 0.31 -11.10
N THR A 119 -14.06 -0.73 -11.33
CA THR A 119 -13.72 -2.11 -10.91
C THR A 119 -12.54 -2.68 -11.72
N TYR A 120 -12.31 -2.18 -12.93
CA TYR A 120 -11.10 -2.48 -13.71
C TYR A 120 -9.81 -1.93 -13.07
N HIS A 121 -9.91 -0.84 -12.31
CA HIS A 121 -8.79 -0.27 -11.56
C HIS A 121 -8.56 -0.95 -10.19
N VAL A 122 -9.39 -1.92 -9.81
CA VAL A 122 -9.30 -2.62 -8.54
C VAL A 122 -8.90 -4.07 -8.79
N VAL A 123 -7.85 -4.50 -8.12
CA VAL A 123 -7.38 -5.89 -8.14
C VAL A 123 -7.55 -6.49 -6.75
N ALA A 124 -8.07 -7.69 -6.68
CA ALA A 124 -8.19 -8.42 -5.42
C ALA A 124 -6.79 -8.84 -4.91
N GLY A 125 -6.55 -8.61 -3.64
CA GLY A 125 -5.28 -8.93 -2.99
C GLY A 125 -4.43 -7.68 -2.67
N ASN A 126 -3.44 -7.88 -1.82
CA ASN A 126 -2.50 -6.84 -1.44
C ASN A 126 -1.24 -6.97 -2.32
N LEU A 127 -1.16 -6.16 -3.36
CA LEU A 127 -0.05 -6.14 -4.31
C LEU A 127 0.74 -4.85 -4.15
N ASP A 128 1.68 -4.84 -3.23
CA ASP A 128 2.67 -3.75 -3.16
C ASP A 128 3.65 -3.80 -4.34
N SER A 129 4.47 -2.80 -4.49
CA SER A 129 5.44 -2.70 -5.60
C SER A 129 6.39 -3.89 -5.62
N THR A 130 6.76 -4.41 -4.45
CA THR A 130 7.64 -5.59 -4.32
C THR A 130 6.96 -6.84 -4.86
N ALA A 131 5.70 -7.08 -4.49
CA ALA A 131 4.92 -8.21 -4.98
C ALA A 131 4.65 -8.09 -6.50
N LEU A 132 4.34 -6.86 -6.98
CA LEU A 132 4.17 -6.60 -8.40
C LEU A 132 5.46 -6.88 -9.19
N LEU A 133 6.60 -6.40 -8.72
CA LEU A 133 7.91 -6.65 -9.35
C LEU A 133 8.29 -8.12 -9.32
N ALA A 134 8.00 -8.84 -8.23
CA ALA A 134 8.24 -10.28 -8.14
C ALA A 134 7.39 -11.03 -9.18
N ARG A 135 6.10 -10.72 -9.30
CA ARG A 135 5.21 -11.32 -10.32
C ARG A 135 5.66 -10.98 -11.74
N ILE A 136 6.10 -9.74 -12.00
CA ILE A 136 6.63 -9.32 -13.30
C ILE A 136 7.89 -10.13 -13.66
N LYS A 137 8.81 -10.34 -12.71
CA LYS A 137 10.01 -11.15 -12.91
C LYS A 137 9.66 -12.62 -13.20
N GLN A 138 8.74 -13.20 -12.43
CA GLN A 138 8.26 -14.58 -12.63
C GLN A 138 7.57 -14.76 -13.98
N GLY A 139 6.84 -13.74 -14.44
CA GLY A 139 6.13 -13.74 -15.72
C GLY A 139 6.96 -13.31 -16.92
N GLY A 140 8.31 -13.35 -16.84
CA GLY A 140 9.18 -13.01 -17.96
C GLY A 140 9.11 -11.54 -18.38
N GLY A 141 9.00 -10.62 -17.42
CA GLY A 141 8.95 -9.17 -17.66
C GLY A 141 7.56 -8.56 -17.70
N LYS A 142 6.52 -9.37 -17.50
CA LYS A 142 5.11 -8.93 -17.41
C LYS A 142 4.33 -9.77 -16.41
N ALA A 143 3.37 -9.15 -15.74
CA ALA A 143 2.45 -9.85 -14.85
C ALA A 143 1.01 -9.59 -15.28
N ALA A 144 0.22 -10.64 -15.39
CA ALA A 144 -1.22 -10.55 -15.58
C ALA A 144 -1.88 -10.40 -14.21
N LEU A 145 -2.66 -9.35 -14.04
CA LEU A 145 -3.41 -9.05 -12.82
C LEU A 145 -4.89 -9.16 -13.13
N THR A 146 -5.60 -10.03 -12.44
CA THR A 146 -7.05 -10.14 -12.59
C THR A 146 -7.73 -9.04 -11.79
N THR A 147 -8.50 -8.21 -12.45
CA THR A 147 -9.26 -7.13 -11.84
C THR A 147 -10.54 -7.66 -11.21
N VAL A 148 -11.15 -6.89 -10.31
CA VAL A 148 -12.46 -7.24 -9.70
C VAL A 148 -13.56 -7.37 -10.75
N GLN A 149 -13.42 -6.68 -11.87
CA GLN A 149 -14.32 -6.82 -13.03
C GLN A 149 -14.20 -8.20 -13.73
N GLY A 150 -13.07 -8.90 -13.55
CA GLY A 150 -12.77 -10.18 -14.20
C GLY A 150 -11.87 -10.10 -15.42
N GLU A 151 -11.53 -8.89 -15.88
CA GLU A 151 -10.61 -8.69 -16.99
C GLU A 151 -9.15 -8.64 -16.49
N THR A 152 -8.22 -8.81 -17.43
CA THR A 152 -6.80 -8.83 -17.14
C THR A 152 -6.15 -7.47 -17.39
N LEU A 153 -5.44 -6.97 -16.39
CA LEU A 153 -4.56 -5.83 -16.46
C LEU A 153 -3.11 -6.32 -16.51
N THR A 154 -2.32 -5.87 -17.46
CA THR A 154 -0.93 -6.31 -17.58
C THR A 154 0.01 -5.30 -16.94
N ALA A 155 0.75 -5.71 -15.92
CA ALA A 155 1.81 -4.91 -15.31
C ALA A 155 3.17 -5.26 -15.94
N ARG A 156 3.99 -4.25 -16.21
CA ARG A 156 5.36 -4.37 -16.73
C ARG A 156 6.30 -3.46 -15.95
N GLN A 157 7.54 -3.88 -15.81
CA GLN A 157 8.60 -3.00 -15.32
C GLN A 157 9.20 -2.22 -16.48
N VAL A 158 9.24 -0.91 -16.37
CA VAL A 158 9.89 0.00 -17.34
C VAL A 158 10.87 0.88 -16.57
N GLY A 159 12.15 0.58 -16.75
CA GLY A 159 13.20 1.20 -15.94
C GLY A 159 13.05 0.85 -14.46
N LYS A 160 12.93 1.87 -13.60
CA LYS A 160 12.70 1.72 -12.17
C LYS A 160 11.21 1.77 -11.79
N GLY A 161 10.31 2.04 -12.75
CA GLY A 161 8.88 2.19 -12.52
C GLY A 161 8.07 1.00 -13.00
N ILE A 162 6.79 1.01 -12.63
CA ILE A 162 5.80 0.04 -13.09
C ILE A 162 4.86 0.75 -14.06
N THR A 163 4.57 0.10 -15.17
CA THR A 163 3.59 0.54 -16.16
C THR A 163 2.51 -0.53 -16.28
N LEU A 164 1.28 -0.09 -16.30
CA LEU A 164 0.10 -0.92 -16.50
C LEU A 164 -0.35 -0.79 -17.95
N THR A 165 -0.78 -1.88 -18.55
CA THR A 165 -1.33 -1.90 -19.91
C THR A 165 -2.72 -2.51 -19.84
N ASP A 166 -3.71 -1.79 -20.36
CA ASP A 166 -5.08 -2.27 -20.43
C ASP A 166 -5.34 -3.19 -21.64
N SER A 167 -6.57 -3.71 -21.74
CA SER A 167 -6.97 -4.63 -22.82
C SER A 167 -6.97 -3.97 -24.20
N LYS A 168 -7.05 -2.65 -24.27
CA LYS A 168 -7.03 -1.85 -25.52
C LYS A 168 -5.64 -1.36 -25.92
N GLY A 169 -4.60 -1.72 -25.14
CA GLY A 169 -3.22 -1.28 -25.37
C GLY A 169 -2.90 0.10 -24.79
N GLY A 170 -3.84 0.71 -24.06
CA GLY A 170 -3.59 1.92 -23.28
C GLY A 170 -2.58 1.65 -22.16
N THR A 171 -1.71 2.61 -21.86
CA THR A 171 -0.69 2.45 -20.83
C THR A 171 -0.77 3.55 -19.79
N ALA A 172 -0.74 3.18 -18.53
CA ALA A 172 -0.64 4.07 -17.38
C ALA A 172 0.61 3.77 -16.57
N ARG A 173 1.31 4.81 -16.14
CA ARG A 173 2.50 4.68 -15.29
C ARG A 173 2.11 4.87 -13.83
N VAL A 174 2.66 4.04 -12.96
CA VAL A 174 2.59 4.24 -11.52
C VAL A 174 3.54 5.39 -11.15
N THR A 175 2.99 6.47 -10.61
CA THR A 175 3.73 7.67 -10.19
C THR A 175 4.09 7.63 -8.71
N ILE A 176 3.17 7.14 -7.87
CA ILE A 176 3.39 6.91 -6.44
C ILE A 176 2.93 5.48 -6.15
N ALA A 177 3.82 4.68 -5.62
CA ALA A 177 3.53 3.29 -5.25
C ALA A 177 3.43 3.14 -3.73
N ASP A 178 2.86 2.01 -3.30
CA ASP A 178 2.87 1.57 -1.90
C ASP A 178 2.23 2.53 -0.89
N VAL A 179 1.16 3.21 -1.32
CA VAL A 179 0.34 3.99 -0.40
C VAL A 179 -0.55 3.01 0.37
N ARG A 180 -0.06 2.58 1.53
CA ARG A 180 -0.70 1.55 2.36
C ARG A 180 -1.91 2.12 3.09
N GLN A 181 -2.96 1.30 3.18
CA GLN A 181 -4.24 1.59 3.82
C GLN A 181 -4.61 0.43 4.75
N SER A 182 -5.60 0.64 5.61
CA SER A 182 -6.08 -0.41 6.53
C SER A 182 -6.69 -1.62 5.80
N ASN A 183 -7.26 -1.41 4.63
CA ASN A 183 -7.93 -2.44 3.83
C ASN A 183 -7.28 -2.68 2.45
N GLY A 184 -6.06 -2.17 2.21
CA GLY A 184 -5.36 -2.44 0.97
C GLY A 184 -4.19 -1.50 0.66
N VAL A 185 -3.84 -1.41 -0.61
CA VAL A 185 -2.77 -0.55 -1.12
C VAL A 185 -3.27 0.27 -2.30
N ILE A 186 -2.90 1.53 -2.35
CA ILE A 186 -3.15 2.41 -3.50
C ILE A 186 -1.85 2.61 -4.27
N HIS A 187 -1.94 2.52 -5.59
CA HIS A 187 -0.92 2.97 -6.53
C HIS A 187 -1.49 4.10 -7.37
N VAL A 188 -0.88 5.26 -7.31
CA VAL A 188 -1.31 6.43 -8.09
C VAL A 188 -0.82 6.28 -9.52
N VAL A 189 -1.71 6.48 -10.49
CA VAL A 189 -1.40 6.36 -11.92
C VAL A 189 -1.70 7.66 -12.67
N ASP A 190 -0.94 7.88 -13.75
CA ASP A 190 -1.00 9.10 -14.57
C ASP A 190 -2.07 9.07 -15.67
N LYS A 191 -2.70 7.91 -15.89
CA LYS A 191 -3.76 7.73 -16.89
C LYS A 191 -4.86 6.81 -16.41
N VAL A 192 -6.07 7.03 -16.91
CA VAL A 192 -7.21 6.14 -16.70
C VAL A 192 -7.09 4.94 -17.66
N LEU A 193 -7.23 3.75 -17.10
CA LEU A 193 -7.25 2.50 -17.87
C LEU A 193 -8.69 2.19 -18.32
N MET A 194 -8.83 1.68 -19.51
CA MET A 194 -10.14 1.42 -20.11
C MET A 194 -10.27 -0.08 -20.41
N PRO A 195 -11.35 -0.73 -19.92
CA PRO A 195 -11.66 -2.13 -20.22
C PRO A 195 -12.15 -2.33 -21.67
#